data_a73152e7960d55583526e93b4689957e
#
_entry.id   a73152e7960d55583526e93b4689957e
#
_cell.length_a   1.000
_cell.length_b   1.000
_cell.length_c   1.000
_cell.angle_alpha   90.00
_cell.angle_beta   90.00
_cell.angle_gamma   90.00
#
_symmetry.space_group_name_H-M   'P 1'
#
loop_
_entity.id
_entity.type
_entity.pdbx_description
1 polymer ?
#
loop_
_entity_poly.entity_id
_entity_poly.type
_entity_poly.pdbx_seq_one_letter_code
_entity_poly.pdbx_strand_id
1 'polypeptide(L)'
;MSIILRREIKMNGNLQSSHVKNETTYNIPLLINENVISSGISLISLWHTFADEHYRVIWPRDKRKPLIANSWVAVYTVQGCGKILLKDGEQITLNGNCIIFLKPTDILSYHCDGLLWEQYWMEFTPTSIMDIPVRQQCVIYQGEVYNNELAQVSQLITSAEPIKNNLAVAFLTKIIYQWICLIYAEGKKDPQRRQIEKLIATLHASLQRRWSVADMAATIPCSEAWLRRLFLRYTGKTPKEYVLDARLELALSLLKQEGNSVGQVADRLNFFDLFHFSKAFKQKFGYAPSAVLKHANRHPQDAGQQG
;
A
#
# COMPACT_ATOMS: atom_id res chain seq x y z
N MET A 1 7.35 16.61 6.67
CA MET A 1 8.56 16.46 7.49
C MET A 1 8.51 15.09 8.12
N SER A 2 8.97 14.06 7.40
CA SER A 2 8.96 12.67 7.85
C SER A 2 10.31 12.38 8.48
N ILE A 3 10.31 12.21 9.78
CA ILE A 3 11.47 11.78 10.56
C ILE A 3 11.52 10.26 10.41
N ILE A 4 12.46 9.77 9.60
CA ILE A 4 12.84 8.35 9.61
C ILE A 4 13.66 8.13 10.88
N LEU A 5 13.00 7.67 11.93
CA LEU A 5 13.65 7.19 13.13
C LEU A 5 14.21 5.78 12.88
N ARG A 6 15.48 5.69 12.46
CA ARG A 6 16.28 4.51 12.79
C ARG A 6 16.56 4.55 14.30
N ARG A 7 15.67 4.03 15.11
CA ARG A 7 16.03 3.59 16.45
C ARG A 7 16.40 2.11 16.37
N GLU A 8 17.68 1.81 16.46
CA GLU A 8 18.14 0.49 16.90
C GLU A 8 17.57 0.25 18.31
N ILE A 9 16.49 -0.47 18.37
CA ILE A 9 16.02 -1.04 19.63
C ILE A 9 16.96 -2.22 19.90
N LYS A 10 17.99 -1.99 20.73
CA LYS A 10 18.72 -3.08 21.38
C LYS A 10 17.73 -3.85 22.25
N MET A 11 17.16 -4.89 21.69
CA MET A 11 16.45 -5.91 22.45
C MET A 11 17.46 -6.97 22.88
N ASN A 12 17.68 -7.12 24.18
CA ASN A 12 18.39 -8.25 24.77
C ASN A 12 17.62 -9.54 24.45
N GLY A 13 18.22 -10.40 23.65
CA GLY A 13 17.67 -11.72 23.32
C GLY A 13 18.11 -12.15 21.92
N ASN A 14 18.97 -13.14 21.83
CA ASN A 14 19.49 -13.77 20.62
C ASN A 14 18.43 -13.90 19.51
N LEU A 15 18.48 -13.01 18.53
CA LEU A 15 17.73 -13.11 17.29
C LEU A 15 18.73 -13.37 16.18
N GLN A 16 18.94 -14.66 15.86
CA GLN A 16 19.49 -15.01 14.56
C GLN A 16 18.46 -14.66 13.50
N SER A 17 18.67 -13.50 12.88
CA SER A 17 17.93 -13.09 11.69
C SER A 17 18.44 -13.88 10.51
N SER A 18 17.61 -14.73 9.92
CA SER A 18 17.81 -15.16 8.55
C SER A 18 17.54 -13.96 7.64
N HIS A 19 18.57 -13.12 7.47
CA HIS A 19 18.51 -11.97 6.56
C HIS A 19 18.59 -12.48 5.13
N VAL A 20 17.47 -12.45 4.42
CA VAL A 20 17.52 -12.16 2.99
C VAL A 20 17.82 -10.66 2.91
N LYS A 21 19.07 -10.32 2.59
CA LYS A 21 19.49 -8.93 2.35
C LYS A 21 18.87 -8.45 1.04
N ASN A 22 17.72 -7.84 1.12
CA ASN A 22 17.19 -7.00 0.06
C ASN A 22 17.42 -5.55 0.45
N GLU A 23 18.34 -4.88 -0.21
CA GLU A 23 18.76 -3.50 0.08
C GLU A 23 17.68 -2.48 -0.18
N THR A 24 16.60 -2.84 -0.88
CA THR A 24 15.50 -1.95 -1.31
C THR A 24 14.17 -2.21 -0.61
N THR A 25 14.00 -3.37 0.04
CA THR A 25 12.79 -3.69 0.80
C THR A 25 12.94 -3.31 2.27
N TYR A 26 11.99 -2.57 2.80
CA TYR A 26 11.93 -2.29 4.23
C TYR A 26 10.51 -2.41 4.77
N ASN A 27 10.43 -2.96 6.00
CA ASN A 27 9.21 -3.08 6.77
C ASN A 27 9.32 -2.20 8.00
N ILE A 28 8.38 -1.28 8.16
CA ILE A 28 8.29 -0.45 9.35
C ILE A 28 7.30 -1.12 10.29
N PRO A 29 7.76 -1.73 11.40
CA PRO A 29 6.87 -2.24 12.42
C PRO A 29 6.27 -1.04 13.16
N LEU A 30 4.98 -0.79 12.97
CA LEU A 30 4.30 0.32 13.63
C LEU A 30 3.77 -0.08 15.01
N LEU A 31 3.35 -1.33 15.16
CA LEU A 31 2.95 -1.91 16.44
C LEU A 31 3.29 -3.39 16.51
N ILE A 32 4.01 -3.80 17.56
CA ILE A 32 4.33 -5.20 17.88
C ILE A 32 3.90 -5.53 19.33
N ASN A 33 3.17 -4.65 20.00
CA ASN A 33 2.80 -4.78 21.39
C ASN A 33 1.33 -5.20 21.54
N GLU A 34 1.07 -6.22 22.38
CA GLU A 34 -0.25 -6.85 22.55
C GLU A 34 -1.19 -6.11 23.51
N ASN A 35 -0.76 -5.00 24.11
CA ASN A 35 -1.51 -4.36 25.21
C ASN A 35 -2.40 -3.19 24.78
N VAL A 36 -2.63 -3.01 23.48
CA VAL A 36 -3.49 -1.92 23.01
C VAL A 36 -4.87 -2.48 22.70
N ILE A 37 -5.82 -2.21 23.59
CA ILE A 37 -7.22 -2.64 23.50
C ILE A 37 -8.10 -1.41 23.26
N SER A 38 -8.97 -1.47 22.26
CA SER A 38 -10.00 -0.46 22.03
C SER A 38 -11.38 -1.11 21.90
N SER A 39 -12.43 -0.29 21.95
CA SER A 39 -13.80 -0.76 21.67
C SER A 39 -13.94 -1.14 20.20
N GLY A 40 -13.95 -2.43 19.88
CA GLY A 40 -14.18 -2.95 18.54
C GLY A 40 -13.10 -3.94 18.07
N ILE A 41 -11.82 -3.63 18.24
CA ILE A 41 -10.71 -4.53 17.91
C ILE A 41 -9.63 -4.52 18.99
N SER A 42 -8.91 -5.65 19.09
CA SER A 42 -7.60 -5.74 19.73
C SER A 42 -6.56 -5.87 18.62
N LEU A 43 -5.70 -4.88 18.49
CA LEU A 43 -4.68 -4.84 17.44
C LEU A 43 -3.48 -5.70 17.85
N ILE A 44 -3.12 -6.68 17.01
CA ILE A 44 -2.00 -7.61 17.24
C ILE A 44 -0.73 -7.05 16.61
N SER A 45 -0.83 -6.58 15.36
CA SER A 45 0.29 -5.97 14.66
C SER A 45 -0.18 -5.02 13.56
N LEU A 46 0.63 -4.01 13.30
CA LEU A 46 0.47 -3.07 12.19
C LEU A 46 1.82 -2.85 11.53
N TRP A 47 1.87 -3.06 10.23
CA TRP A 47 3.05 -2.90 9.40
C TRP A 47 2.75 -1.97 8.23
N HIS A 48 3.67 -1.07 7.94
CA HIS A 48 3.73 -0.33 6.69
C HIS A 48 4.95 -0.84 5.92
N THR A 49 4.72 -1.50 4.79
CA THR A 49 5.74 -2.21 4.03
C THR A 49 5.91 -1.57 2.66
N PHE A 50 7.16 -1.35 2.29
CA PHE A 50 7.58 -0.97 0.94
C PHE A 50 8.40 -2.14 0.39
N ALA A 51 7.78 -2.97 -0.42
CA ALA A 51 8.34 -4.20 -0.94
C ALA A 51 8.79 -4.02 -2.40
N ASP A 52 9.97 -4.51 -2.72
CA ASP A 52 10.47 -4.60 -4.09
C ASP A 52 10.18 -5.99 -4.71
N GLU A 53 10.66 -6.22 -5.93
CA GLU A 53 10.46 -7.46 -6.69
C GLU A 53 11.04 -8.72 -6.02
N HIS A 54 11.94 -8.58 -5.03
CA HIS A 54 12.53 -9.69 -4.31
C HIS A 54 11.80 -10.04 -3.02
N TYR A 55 10.85 -9.19 -2.60
CA TYR A 55 10.11 -9.40 -1.37
C TYR A 55 9.21 -10.62 -1.44
N ARG A 56 9.46 -11.58 -0.56
CA ARG A 56 8.66 -12.80 -0.41
C ARG A 56 8.61 -13.24 1.04
N VAL A 57 7.41 -13.61 1.49
CA VAL A 57 7.17 -14.15 2.83
C VAL A 57 6.50 -15.51 2.72
N ILE A 58 7.01 -16.52 3.44
CA ILE A 58 6.36 -17.82 3.62
C ILE A 58 5.65 -17.79 4.96
N TRP A 59 4.35 -17.85 4.91
CA TRP A 59 3.49 -17.77 6.08
C TRP A 59 3.02 -19.15 6.56
N PRO A 60 2.98 -19.47 7.87
CA PRO A 60 3.41 -18.64 8.99
C PRO A 60 4.88 -18.81 9.37
N ARG A 61 5.69 -19.56 8.59
CA ARG A 61 7.08 -19.88 8.91
C ARG A 61 7.91 -18.64 9.25
N ASP A 62 7.74 -17.59 8.46
CA ASP A 62 8.49 -16.35 8.63
C ASP A 62 7.81 -15.39 9.63
N LYS A 63 6.70 -15.81 10.25
CA LYS A 63 6.02 -15.06 11.29
C LYS A 63 6.73 -15.23 12.63
N ARG A 64 6.98 -14.12 13.32
CA ARG A 64 7.69 -14.11 14.62
C ARG A 64 6.89 -14.67 15.77
N LYS A 65 5.54 -14.68 15.68
CA LYS A 65 4.63 -15.13 16.73
C LYS A 65 3.67 -16.17 16.18
N PRO A 66 3.15 -17.08 17.04
CA PRO A 66 2.10 -18.00 16.65
C PRO A 66 0.87 -17.28 16.14
N LEU A 67 0.09 -17.96 15.30
CA LEU A 67 -1.22 -17.46 14.85
C LEU A 67 -2.18 -17.43 16.05
N ILE A 68 -2.86 -16.30 16.23
CA ILE A 68 -3.86 -16.13 17.29
C ILE A 68 -5.20 -16.61 16.74
N ALA A 69 -5.89 -17.46 17.53
CA ALA A 69 -7.22 -17.92 17.18
C ALA A 69 -8.18 -16.73 17.03
N ASN A 70 -9.07 -16.82 16.06
CA ASN A 70 -10.06 -15.79 15.71
C ASN A 70 -9.47 -14.43 15.25
N SER A 71 -8.16 -14.36 14.97
CA SER A 71 -7.59 -13.17 14.39
C SER A 71 -7.94 -13.02 12.89
N TRP A 72 -7.78 -11.80 12.42
CA TRP A 72 -7.99 -11.38 11.05
C TRP A 72 -6.80 -10.60 10.54
N VAL A 73 -6.58 -10.66 9.24
CA VAL A 73 -5.64 -9.79 8.53
C VAL A 73 -6.43 -8.89 7.61
N ALA A 74 -6.22 -7.59 7.72
CA ALA A 74 -6.60 -6.62 6.71
C ALA A 74 -5.34 -6.19 5.95
N VAL A 75 -5.38 -6.29 4.62
CA VAL A 75 -4.30 -5.83 3.74
C VAL A 75 -4.83 -4.69 2.89
N TYR A 76 -4.26 -3.51 3.07
CA TYR A 76 -4.52 -2.35 2.22
C TYR A 76 -3.30 -2.06 1.35
N THR A 77 -3.43 -2.29 0.05
CA THR A 77 -2.41 -1.93 -0.92
C THR A 77 -2.57 -0.45 -1.27
N VAL A 78 -1.56 0.35 -0.92
CA VAL A 78 -1.51 1.79 -1.25
C VAL A 78 -1.24 1.94 -2.74
N GLN A 79 -0.18 1.28 -3.23
CA GLN A 79 0.21 1.30 -4.63
C GLN A 79 1.05 0.07 -5.00
N GLY A 80 1.27 -0.11 -6.32
CA GLY A 80 1.99 -1.27 -6.82
C GLY A 80 1.10 -2.51 -6.84
N CYS A 81 1.72 -3.70 -6.75
CA CYS A 81 1.04 -4.98 -6.86
C CYS A 81 1.65 -6.04 -5.94
N GLY A 82 0.81 -6.76 -5.23
CA GLY A 82 1.18 -7.93 -4.45
C GLY A 82 0.34 -9.13 -4.78
N LYS A 83 0.87 -10.32 -4.54
CA LYS A 83 0.15 -11.59 -4.65
C LYS A 83 0.17 -12.35 -3.34
N ILE A 84 -0.99 -12.88 -2.98
CA ILE A 84 -1.17 -13.75 -1.81
C ILE A 84 -1.61 -15.12 -2.32
N LEU A 85 -0.87 -16.15 -1.96
CA LEU A 85 -1.24 -17.55 -2.20
C LEU A 85 -1.89 -18.11 -0.93
N LEU A 86 -3.07 -18.66 -1.06
CA LEU A 86 -3.79 -19.34 0.00
C LEU A 86 -3.48 -20.85 0.02
N LYS A 87 -3.76 -21.51 1.15
CA LYS A 87 -3.51 -22.94 1.33
C LYS A 87 -4.36 -23.84 0.44
N ASP A 88 -5.52 -23.35 0.01
CA ASP A 88 -6.42 -24.04 -0.93
C ASP A 88 -6.00 -23.89 -2.40
N GLY A 89 -4.89 -23.18 -2.66
CA GLY A 89 -4.34 -22.94 -3.99
C GLY A 89 -4.88 -21.69 -4.67
N GLU A 90 -5.85 -20.97 -4.06
CA GLU A 90 -6.32 -19.69 -4.59
C GLU A 90 -5.19 -18.66 -4.56
N GLN A 91 -5.02 -17.94 -5.67
CA GLN A 91 -4.06 -16.84 -5.77
C GLN A 91 -4.80 -15.51 -5.91
N ILE A 92 -4.56 -14.62 -4.97
CA ILE A 92 -5.18 -13.31 -4.88
C ILE A 92 -4.18 -12.25 -5.29
N THR A 93 -4.52 -11.44 -6.30
CA THR A 93 -3.70 -10.31 -6.75
C THR A 93 -4.26 -9.02 -6.16
N LEU A 94 -3.43 -8.25 -5.48
CA LEU A 94 -3.75 -6.99 -4.80
C LEU A 94 -3.07 -5.83 -5.52
N ASN A 95 -3.85 -5.05 -6.24
CA ASN A 95 -3.37 -3.86 -6.94
C ASN A 95 -3.54 -2.61 -6.08
N GLY A 96 -2.92 -1.49 -6.49
CA GLY A 96 -3.01 -0.22 -5.77
C GLY A 96 -4.44 0.21 -5.46
N ASN A 97 -4.63 0.80 -4.29
CA ASN A 97 -5.92 1.19 -3.70
C ASN A 97 -6.89 0.02 -3.47
N CYS A 98 -6.37 -1.16 -3.17
CA CYS A 98 -7.19 -2.35 -2.91
C CYS A 98 -7.11 -2.76 -1.44
N ILE A 99 -8.26 -3.13 -0.88
CA ILE A 99 -8.39 -3.71 0.47
C ILE A 99 -8.94 -5.14 0.38
N ILE A 100 -8.46 -6.01 1.26
CA ILE A 100 -8.98 -7.35 1.48
C ILE A 100 -8.89 -7.75 2.95
N PHE A 101 -9.85 -8.58 3.40
CA PHE A 101 -9.79 -9.25 4.69
C PHE A 101 -9.56 -10.76 4.51
N LEU A 102 -8.62 -11.31 5.27
CA LEU A 102 -8.24 -12.72 5.22
C LEU A 102 -8.19 -13.33 6.62
N LYS A 103 -8.34 -14.66 6.67
CA LYS A 103 -7.96 -15.42 7.86
C LYS A 103 -6.46 -15.70 7.81
N PRO A 104 -5.69 -15.40 8.86
CA PRO A 104 -4.25 -15.70 8.90
C PRO A 104 -3.96 -17.18 8.67
N THR A 105 -4.88 -18.07 9.08
CA THR A 105 -4.78 -19.52 8.91
C THR A 105 -4.82 -19.98 7.46
N ASP A 106 -5.43 -19.19 6.57
CA ASP A 106 -5.61 -19.53 5.16
C ASP A 106 -4.39 -19.15 4.31
N ILE A 107 -3.58 -18.22 4.78
CA ILE A 107 -2.43 -17.69 4.03
C ILE A 107 -1.31 -18.75 3.99
N LEU A 108 -0.75 -18.98 2.79
CA LEU A 108 0.42 -19.82 2.59
C LEU A 108 1.68 -18.97 2.35
N SER A 109 1.60 -17.99 1.47
CA SER A 109 2.72 -17.07 1.17
C SER A 109 2.21 -15.80 0.51
N TYR A 110 3.04 -14.75 0.50
CA TYR A 110 2.78 -13.55 -0.26
C TYR A 110 4.09 -12.91 -0.74
N HIS A 111 4.02 -12.15 -1.83
CA HIS A 111 5.18 -11.52 -2.45
C HIS A 111 4.78 -10.26 -3.24
N CYS A 112 5.74 -9.43 -3.54
CA CYS A 112 5.59 -8.35 -4.49
C CYS A 112 5.50 -8.92 -5.91
N ASP A 113 4.51 -8.47 -6.69
CA ASP A 113 4.31 -8.87 -8.09
C ASP A 113 4.47 -7.64 -8.99
N GLY A 114 5.71 -7.20 -9.16
CA GLY A 114 6.07 -6.03 -9.94
C GLY A 114 7.25 -5.29 -9.34
N LEU A 115 7.35 -3.98 -9.61
CA LEU A 115 8.47 -3.16 -9.18
C LEU A 115 8.38 -2.68 -7.73
N LEU A 116 7.16 -2.58 -7.23
CA LEU A 116 6.85 -2.10 -5.89
C LEU A 116 5.52 -2.66 -5.43
N TRP A 117 5.43 -2.93 -4.15
CA TRP A 117 4.19 -3.17 -3.42
C TRP A 117 4.22 -2.41 -2.10
N GLU A 118 3.61 -1.25 -2.06
CA GLU A 118 3.41 -0.49 -0.82
C GLU A 118 2.08 -0.91 -0.19
N GLN A 119 2.14 -1.36 1.06
CA GLN A 119 0.96 -1.87 1.74
C GLN A 119 0.97 -1.59 3.24
N TYR A 120 -0.24 -1.51 3.82
CA TYR A 120 -0.48 -1.69 5.24
C TYR A 120 -0.98 -3.12 5.50
N TRP A 121 -0.33 -3.81 6.42
CA TRP A 121 -0.73 -5.13 6.91
C TRP A 121 -1.13 -5.01 8.36
N MET A 122 -2.41 -5.33 8.67
CA MET A 122 -2.99 -5.20 10.00
C MET A 122 -3.48 -6.55 10.46
N GLU A 123 -2.98 -7.04 11.60
CA GLU A 123 -3.51 -8.23 12.25
C GLU A 123 -4.25 -7.82 13.51
N PHE A 124 -5.49 -8.25 13.67
CA PHE A 124 -6.36 -7.86 14.77
C PHE A 124 -7.35 -8.95 15.15
N THR A 125 -7.87 -8.88 16.37
CA THR A 125 -8.99 -9.70 16.86
C THR A 125 -10.18 -8.79 17.12
N PRO A 126 -11.38 -9.06 16.56
CA PRO A 126 -12.59 -8.36 16.95
C PRO A 126 -12.89 -8.58 18.44
N THR A 127 -13.26 -7.54 19.16
CA THR A 127 -13.71 -7.61 20.57
C THR A 127 -15.22 -7.78 20.69
N SER A 128 -15.93 -7.69 19.58
CA SER A 128 -17.38 -7.92 19.45
C SER A 128 -17.67 -8.68 18.15
N ILE A 129 -18.94 -9.05 17.94
CA ILE A 129 -19.36 -9.66 16.67
C ILE A 129 -19.16 -8.63 15.55
N MET A 130 -18.31 -8.98 14.60
CA MET A 130 -18.00 -8.18 13.42
C MET A 130 -18.16 -9.06 12.19
N ASP A 131 -19.09 -8.71 11.32
CA ASP A 131 -19.31 -9.43 10.06
C ASP A 131 -18.26 -8.94 9.04
N ILE A 132 -17.15 -9.69 8.93
CA ILE A 132 -16.00 -9.34 8.10
C ILE A 132 -16.10 -10.09 6.77
N PRO A 133 -16.14 -9.39 5.63
CA PRO A 133 -16.24 -10.01 4.31
C PRO A 133 -14.91 -10.68 3.92
N VAL A 134 -14.87 -12.02 4.07
CA VAL A 134 -13.66 -12.83 3.79
C VAL A 134 -13.37 -12.90 2.31
N ARG A 135 -12.09 -12.70 1.90
CA ARG A 135 -11.59 -12.85 0.53
C ARG A 135 -12.28 -11.95 -0.51
N GLN A 136 -13.09 -10.99 -0.06
CA GLN A 136 -13.70 -10.02 -0.97
C GLN A 136 -12.79 -8.81 -1.09
N GLN A 137 -12.37 -8.53 -2.31
CA GLN A 137 -11.55 -7.36 -2.62
C GLN A 137 -12.45 -6.15 -2.90
N CYS A 138 -11.99 -4.98 -2.47
CA CYS A 138 -12.62 -3.71 -2.78
C CYS A 138 -11.57 -2.70 -3.25
N VAL A 139 -11.85 -2.02 -4.37
CA VAL A 139 -11.02 -0.91 -4.85
C VAL A 139 -11.50 0.40 -4.22
N ILE A 140 -10.60 1.12 -3.61
CA ILE A 140 -10.86 2.40 -2.93
C ILE A 140 -10.56 3.56 -3.87
N TYR A 141 -11.58 4.32 -4.27
CA TYR A 141 -11.40 5.44 -5.20
C TYR A 141 -10.81 6.71 -4.57
N GLN A 142 -11.00 6.87 -3.26
CA GLN A 142 -10.48 7.99 -2.48
C GLN A 142 -9.32 7.53 -1.60
N GLY A 143 -8.35 6.83 -2.19
CA GLY A 143 -7.20 6.27 -1.49
C GLY A 143 -6.41 7.30 -0.69
N GLU A 144 -6.30 8.54 -1.17
CA GLU A 144 -5.60 9.63 -0.48
C GLU A 144 -6.17 9.91 0.92
N VAL A 145 -7.48 9.77 1.12
CA VAL A 145 -8.11 9.97 2.44
C VAL A 145 -7.61 8.91 3.42
N TYR A 146 -7.62 7.64 3.02
CA TYR A 146 -7.15 6.55 3.87
C TYR A 146 -5.64 6.58 4.07
N ASN A 147 -4.86 7.00 3.07
CA ASN A 147 -3.42 7.18 3.21
C ASN A 147 -3.10 8.22 4.29
N ASN A 148 -3.82 9.35 4.32
CA ASN A 148 -3.65 10.38 5.32
C ASN A 148 -4.10 9.90 6.72
N GLU A 149 -5.23 9.20 6.81
CA GLU A 149 -5.71 8.63 8.07
C GLU A 149 -4.73 7.57 8.62
N LEU A 150 -4.20 6.68 7.77
CA LEU A 150 -3.22 5.67 8.18
C LEU A 150 -1.86 6.28 8.54
N ALA A 151 -1.45 7.35 7.88
CA ALA A 151 -0.26 8.11 8.29
C ALA A 151 -0.44 8.72 9.69
N GLN A 152 -1.62 9.27 9.98
CA GLN A 152 -1.95 9.77 11.33
C GLN A 152 -1.96 8.63 12.36
N VAL A 153 -2.56 7.49 12.05
CA VAL A 153 -2.52 6.29 12.90
C VAL A 153 -1.07 5.88 13.18
N SER A 154 -0.21 5.87 12.15
CA SER A 154 1.19 5.50 12.27
C SER A 154 1.96 6.41 13.25
N GLN A 155 1.67 7.71 13.22
CA GLN A 155 2.25 8.68 14.16
C GLN A 155 1.78 8.46 15.59
N LEU A 156 0.49 8.19 15.78
CA LEU A 156 -0.10 7.98 17.09
C LEU A 156 0.36 6.67 17.74
N ILE A 157 0.39 5.57 16.96
CA ILE A 157 0.70 4.24 17.48
C ILE A 157 2.18 4.07 17.87
N THR A 158 3.08 4.87 17.28
CA THR A 158 4.50 4.89 17.61
C THR A 158 4.83 5.81 18.79
N SER A 159 3.84 6.50 19.34
CA SER A 159 4.01 7.36 20.50
C SER A 159 4.28 6.53 21.77
N ALA A 160 5.09 7.07 22.66
CA ALA A 160 5.30 6.49 23.99
C ALA A 160 4.10 6.67 24.94
N GLU A 161 3.11 7.47 24.56
CA GLU A 161 1.95 7.79 25.38
C GLU A 161 0.81 6.77 25.14
N PRO A 162 0.41 5.96 26.15
CA PRO A 162 -0.63 4.93 25.99
C PRO A 162 -1.96 5.47 25.46
N ILE A 163 -2.33 6.68 25.84
CA ILE A 163 -3.59 7.31 25.39
C ILE A 163 -3.57 7.55 23.86
N LYS A 164 -2.42 7.91 23.30
CA LYS A 164 -2.27 8.06 21.85
C LYS A 164 -2.36 6.73 21.10
N ASN A 165 -1.80 5.67 21.70
CA ASN A 165 -1.91 4.33 21.14
C ASN A 165 -3.37 3.85 21.13
N ASN A 166 -4.13 4.11 22.20
CA ASN A 166 -5.57 3.81 22.23
C ASN A 166 -6.35 4.61 21.20
N LEU A 167 -6.01 5.89 21.02
CA LEU A 167 -6.61 6.73 19.96
C LEU A 167 -6.30 6.19 18.56
N ALA A 168 -5.07 5.75 18.31
CA ALA A 168 -4.68 5.14 17.05
C ALA A 168 -5.53 3.89 16.74
N VAL A 169 -5.76 3.01 17.73
CA VAL A 169 -6.59 1.81 17.55
C VAL A 169 -8.06 2.17 17.35
N ALA A 170 -8.56 3.23 17.96
CA ALA A 170 -9.91 3.73 17.70
C ALA A 170 -10.07 4.23 16.25
N PHE A 171 -9.08 4.97 15.72
CA PHE A 171 -9.06 5.36 14.30
C PHE A 171 -8.98 4.14 13.37
N LEU A 172 -8.12 3.16 13.66
CA LEU A 172 -8.08 1.91 12.89
C LEU A 172 -9.42 1.18 12.92
N THR A 173 -10.08 1.12 14.07
CA THR A 173 -11.41 0.52 14.19
C THR A 173 -12.40 1.20 13.26
N LYS A 174 -12.42 2.53 13.25
CA LYS A 174 -13.24 3.33 12.31
C LYS A 174 -12.94 2.96 10.85
N ILE A 175 -11.66 2.95 10.47
CA ILE A 175 -11.21 2.65 9.11
C ILE A 175 -11.66 1.24 8.71
N ILE A 176 -11.48 0.24 9.56
CA ILE A 176 -11.89 -1.15 9.31
C ILE A 176 -13.41 -1.23 9.07
N TYR A 177 -14.22 -0.59 9.90
CA TYR A 177 -15.67 -0.55 9.67
C TYR A 177 -16.05 0.14 8.37
N GLN A 178 -15.38 1.25 8.02
CA GLN A 178 -15.60 1.91 6.72
C GLN A 178 -15.29 0.99 5.55
N TRP A 179 -14.19 0.23 5.61
CA TRP A 179 -13.81 -0.74 4.58
C TRP A 179 -14.83 -1.89 4.48
N ILE A 180 -15.30 -2.41 5.60
CA ILE A 180 -16.38 -3.42 5.63
C ILE A 180 -17.63 -2.88 4.95
N CYS A 181 -18.05 -1.66 5.28
CA CYS A 181 -19.20 -1.01 4.65
C CYS A 181 -18.99 -0.82 3.13
N LEU A 182 -17.79 -0.44 2.70
CA LEU A 182 -17.45 -0.31 1.28
C LEU A 182 -17.58 -1.64 0.55
N ILE A 183 -17.03 -2.73 1.10
CA ILE A 183 -17.11 -4.06 0.48
C ILE A 183 -18.55 -4.52 0.36
N TYR A 184 -19.38 -4.36 1.40
CA TYR A 184 -20.80 -4.72 1.33
C TYR A 184 -21.59 -3.83 0.37
N ALA A 185 -21.25 -2.54 0.25
CA ALA A 185 -21.86 -1.65 -0.74
C ALA A 185 -21.50 -2.06 -2.18
N GLU A 186 -20.33 -2.67 -2.38
CA GLU A 186 -19.89 -3.16 -3.71
C GLU A 186 -20.76 -4.28 -4.26
N GLY A 187 -21.26 -5.17 -3.44
CA GLY A 187 -22.18 -6.23 -3.85
C GLY A 187 -23.47 -5.74 -4.50
N LYS A 188 -23.82 -4.46 -4.29
CA LYS A 188 -25.01 -3.79 -4.86
C LYS A 188 -24.67 -2.88 -6.06
N LYS A 189 -23.43 -2.84 -6.52
CA LYS A 189 -22.98 -1.87 -7.54
C LYS A 189 -23.50 -2.13 -8.94
N ASP A 190 -23.67 -0.98 -9.65
CA ASP A 190 -23.87 -0.90 -11.09
C ASP A 190 -22.81 -1.73 -11.87
N PRO A 191 -23.23 -2.56 -12.83
CA PRO A 191 -22.33 -3.31 -13.71
C PRO A 191 -21.26 -2.46 -14.39
N GLN A 192 -21.57 -1.21 -14.76
CA GLN A 192 -20.63 -0.28 -15.39
C GLN A 192 -19.48 0.09 -14.46
N ARG A 193 -19.78 0.32 -13.18
CA ARG A 193 -18.78 0.61 -12.16
C ARG A 193 -17.82 -0.57 -11.98
N ARG A 194 -18.32 -1.81 -11.91
CA ARG A 194 -17.49 -3.02 -11.81
C ARG A 194 -16.54 -3.17 -13.00
N GLN A 195 -16.99 -2.81 -14.22
CA GLN A 195 -16.11 -2.85 -15.40
C GLN A 195 -14.96 -1.84 -15.29
N ILE A 196 -15.24 -0.61 -14.84
CA ILE A 196 -14.20 0.41 -14.63
C ILE A 196 -13.23 -0.02 -13.52
N GLU A 197 -13.72 -0.60 -12.42
CA GLU A 197 -12.89 -1.11 -11.33
C GLU A 197 -11.93 -2.21 -11.82
N LYS A 198 -12.43 -3.16 -12.62
CA LYS A 198 -11.61 -4.21 -13.24
C LYS A 198 -10.53 -3.63 -14.15
N LEU A 199 -10.86 -2.62 -14.95
CA LEU A 199 -9.86 -1.94 -15.78
C LEU A 199 -8.82 -1.23 -14.93
N ILE A 200 -9.22 -0.49 -13.90
CA ILE A 200 -8.31 0.21 -12.98
C ILE A 200 -7.33 -0.79 -12.34
N ALA A 201 -7.80 -1.93 -11.86
CA ALA A 201 -6.95 -2.99 -11.34
C ALA A 201 -5.91 -3.47 -12.37
N THR A 202 -6.33 -3.67 -13.63
CA THR A 202 -5.43 -4.05 -14.73
C THR A 202 -4.37 -2.96 -15.01
N LEU A 203 -4.76 -1.68 -14.98
CA LEU A 203 -3.83 -0.56 -15.16
C LEU A 203 -2.78 -0.51 -14.06
N HIS A 204 -3.19 -0.67 -12.80
CA HIS A 204 -2.26 -0.68 -11.65
C HIS A 204 -1.28 -1.85 -11.68
N ALA A 205 -1.72 -3.03 -12.16
CA ALA A 205 -0.85 -4.19 -12.32
C ALA A 205 0.25 -4.00 -13.39
N SER A 206 0.11 -2.99 -14.27
CA SER A 206 1.03 -2.79 -15.40
C SER A 206 1.23 -1.32 -15.76
N LEU A 207 1.50 -0.48 -14.75
CA LEU A 207 1.74 0.97 -14.93
C LEU A 207 2.95 1.28 -15.81
N GLN A 208 3.93 0.38 -15.89
CA GLN A 208 5.08 0.46 -16.78
C GLN A 208 4.72 0.29 -18.26
N ARG A 209 3.57 -0.34 -18.57
CA ARG A 209 3.11 -0.49 -19.96
C ARG A 209 2.58 0.84 -20.51
N ARG A 210 2.87 1.15 -21.78
CA ARG A 210 2.20 2.26 -22.48
C ARG A 210 0.76 1.89 -22.78
N TRP A 211 -0.17 2.59 -22.17
CA TRP A 211 -1.60 2.40 -22.38
C TRP A 211 -2.16 3.50 -23.29
N SER A 212 -2.69 3.12 -24.45
CA SER A 212 -3.57 3.98 -25.23
C SER A 212 -5.01 3.88 -24.71
N VAL A 213 -5.86 4.85 -25.05
CA VAL A 213 -7.29 4.78 -24.70
C VAL A 213 -7.97 3.60 -25.42
N ALA A 214 -7.51 3.27 -26.63
CA ALA A 214 -7.97 2.12 -27.39
C ALA A 214 -7.62 0.79 -26.67
N ASP A 215 -6.38 0.64 -26.16
CA ASP A 215 -5.98 -0.54 -25.38
C ASP A 215 -6.84 -0.72 -24.13
N MET A 216 -7.09 0.39 -23.42
CA MET A 216 -7.95 0.38 -22.24
C MET A 216 -9.39 -0.02 -22.58
N ALA A 217 -9.93 0.54 -23.69
CA ALA A 217 -11.27 0.20 -24.15
C ALA A 217 -11.40 -1.25 -24.59
N ALA A 218 -10.34 -1.84 -25.15
CA ALA A 218 -10.30 -3.25 -25.52
C ALA A 218 -10.30 -4.22 -24.32
N THR A 219 -9.78 -3.76 -23.15
CA THR A 219 -9.76 -4.57 -21.92
C THR A 219 -11.16 -4.81 -21.36
N ILE A 220 -12.04 -3.82 -21.46
CA ILE A 220 -13.46 -3.88 -21.10
C ILE A 220 -14.25 -3.58 -22.39
N PRO A 221 -14.84 -4.55 -23.10
CA PRO A 221 -15.42 -4.35 -24.43
C PRO A 221 -16.33 -3.12 -24.51
N CYS A 222 -15.78 -1.98 -24.92
CA CYS A 222 -16.50 -0.72 -24.99
C CYS A 222 -15.87 0.25 -25.99
N SER A 223 -16.60 1.31 -26.37
CA SER A 223 -16.04 2.38 -27.20
C SER A 223 -15.17 3.32 -26.35
N GLU A 224 -14.15 3.93 -26.98
CA GLU A 224 -13.30 4.93 -26.28
C GLU A 224 -14.11 6.12 -25.73
N ALA A 225 -15.15 6.57 -26.45
CA ALA A 225 -16.00 7.66 -26.01
C ALA A 225 -16.79 7.30 -24.73
N TRP A 226 -17.28 6.05 -24.67
CA TRP A 226 -17.96 5.52 -23.50
C TRP A 226 -16.99 5.38 -22.32
N LEU A 227 -15.78 4.85 -22.56
CA LEU A 227 -14.74 4.73 -21.57
C LEU A 227 -14.39 6.08 -20.94
N ARG A 228 -14.16 7.14 -21.77
CA ARG A 228 -13.84 8.49 -21.26
C ARG A 228 -14.94 9.02 -20.35
N ARG A 229 -16.23 8.85 -20.72
CA ARG A 229 -17.37 9.29 -19.90
C ARG A 229 -17.41 8.55 -18.56
N LEU A 230 -17.20 7.24 -18.55
CA LEU A 230 -17.23 6.46 -17.32
C LEU A 230 -16.04 6.77 -16.42
N PHE A 231 -14.83 6.91 -16.98
CA PHE A 231 -13.66 7.30 -16.20
C PHE A 231 -13.88 8.64 -15.51
N LEU A 232 -14.36 9.65 -16.25
CA LEU A 232 -14.67 10.95 -15.70
C LEU A 232 -15.73 10.85 -14.60
N ARG A 233 -16.80 10.06 -14.84
CA ARG A 233 -17.89 9.86 -13.87
C ARG A 233 -17.42 9.22 -12.57
N TYR A 234 -16.58 8.18 -12.64
CA TYR A 234 -16.21 7.38 -11.47
C TYR A 234 -14.89 7.77 -10.81
N THR A 235 -13.97 8.42 -11.54
CA THR A 235 -12.65 8.81 -11.02
C THR A 235 -12.42 10.33 -11.02
N GLY A 236 -13.27 11.12 -11.65
CA GLY A 236 -13.09 12.55 -11.83
C GLY A 236 -11.98 12.91 -12.84
N LYS A 237 -11.34 11.93 -13.50
CA LYS A 237 -10.19 12.11 -14.40
C LYS A 237 -10.44 11.40 -15.73
N THR A 238 -9.78 11.87 -16.79
CA THR A 238 -9.73 11.10 -18.03
C THR A 238 -8.85 9.85 -17.86
N PRO A 239 -9.00 8.80 -18.70
CA PRO A 239 -8.17 7.60 -18.61
C PRO A 239 -6.66 7.88 -18.67
N LYS A 240 -6.23 8.81 -19.53
CA LYS A 240 -4.81 9.19 -19.66
C LYS A 240 -4.28 9.94 -18.43
N GLU A 241 -5.05 10.89 -17.90
CA GLU A 241 -4.70 11.60 -16.66
C GLU A 241 -4.59 10.65 -15.50
N TYR A 242 -5.53 9.71 -15.37
CA TYR A 242 -5.52 8.71 -14.32
C TYR A 242 -4.23 7.87 -14.35
N VAL A 243 -3.87 7.31 -15.51
CA VAL A 243 -2.66 6.50 -15.67
C VAL A 243 -1.41 7.32 -15.43
N LEU A 244 -1.36 8.56 -15.91
CA LEU A 244 -0.21 9.46 -15.68
C LEU A 244 -0.04 9.73 -14.18
N ASP A 245 -1.12 10.06 -13.48
CA ASP A 245 -1.11 10.31 -12.05
C ASP A 245 -0.65 9.09 -11.25
N ALA A 246 -1.19 7.91 -11.52
CA ALA A 246 -0.79 6.67 -10.87
C ALA A 246 0.70 6.35 -11.14
N ARG A 247 1.18 6.61 -12.36
CA ARG A 247 2.58 6.42 -12.72
C ARG A 247 3.52 7.39 -12.00
N LEU A 248 3.11 8.64 -11.81
CA LEU A 248 3.86 9.64 -11.05
C LEU A 248 3.90 9.34 -9.56
N GLU A 249 2.82 8.82 -8.98
CA GLU A 249 2.83 8.34 -7.57
C GLU A 249 3.82 7.18 -7.39
N LEU A 250 3.77 6.20 -8.30
CA LEU A 250 4.74 5.10 -8.29
C LEU A 250 6.18 5.62 -8.45
N ALA A 251 6.40 6.61 -9.34
CA ALA A 251 7.70 7.24 -9.51
C ALA A 251 8.19 7.90 -8.21
N LEU A 252 7.32 8.62 -7.50
CA LEU A 252 7.67 9.23 -6.22
C LEU A 252 8.11 8.19 -5.19
N SER A 253 7.42 7.06 -5.12
CA SER A 253 7.79 5.97 -4.20
C SER A 253 9.12 5.32 -4.58
N LEU A 254 9.34 5.06 -5.88
CA LEU A 254 10.61 4.51 -6.36
C LEU A 254 11.79 5.46 -6.11
N LEU A 255 11.60 6.78 -6.26
CA LEU A 255 12.63 7.78 -5.97
C LEU A 255 12.97 7.92 -4.49
N LYS A 256 12.07 7.53 -3.59
CA LYS A 256 12.34 7.48 -2.14
C LYS A 256 13.15 6.27 -1.73
N GLN A 257 13.24 5.24 -2.55
CA GLN A 257 14.08 4.07 -2.30
C GLN A 257 15.54 4.38 -2.65
N GLU A 258 16.46 3.93 -1.81
CA GLU A 258 17.90 4.09 -2.05
C GLU A 258 18.33 3.36 -3.33
N GLY A 259 19.28 3.95 -4.07
CA GLY A 259 19.86 3.35 -5.26
C GLY A 259 19.17 3.67 -6.59
N ASN A 260 17.98 4.28 -6.59
CA ASN A 260 17.32 4.67 -7.83
C ASN A 260 17.72 6.07 -8.28
N SER A 261 18.10 6.24 -9.57
CA SER A 261 18.28 7.54 -10.18
C SER A 261 17.00 8.03 -10.87
N VAL A 262 16.91 9.34 -11.11
CA VAL A 262 15.75 9.94 -11.82
C VAL A 262 15.57 9.32 -13.21
N GLY A 263 16.68 9.09 -13.94
CA GLY A 263 16.68 8.47 -15.26
C GLY A 263 16.16 7.03 -15.20
N GLN A 264 16.70 6.21 -14.30
CA GLN A 264 16.26 4.83 -14.12
C GLN A 264 14.77 4.71 -13.82
N VAL A 265 14.24 5.59 -12.96
CA VAL A 265 12.80 5.59 -12.63
C VAL A 265 11.96 6.01 -13.84
N ALA A 266 12.38 7.02 -14.61
CA ALA A 266 11.69 7.43 -15.82
C ALA A 266 11.66 6.29 -16.87
N ASP A 267 12.77 5.59 -17.06
CA ASP A 267 12.89 4.46 -18.00
C ASP A 267 12.05 3.25 -17.53
N ARG A 268 12.15 2.86 -16.26
CA ARG A 268 11.35 1.76 -15.67
C ARG A 268 9.84 1.96 -15.82
N LEU A 269 9.40 3.22 -15.72
CA LEU A 269 7.99 3.58 -15.86
C LEU A 269 7.61 3.97 -17.29
N ASN A 270 8.53 3.76 -18.24
CA ASN A 270 8.33 3.96 -19.67
C ASN A 270 7.80 5.36 -20.04
N PHE A 271 8.36 6.40 -19.40
CA PHE A 271 8.16 7.78 -19.85
C PHE A 271 8.85 7.98 -21.20
N PHE A 272 8.33 8.92 -22.00
CA PHE A 272 8.86 9.18 -23.35
C PHE A 272 10.31 9.66 -23.30
N ASP A 273 10.59 10.60 -22.38
CA ASP A 273 11.91 11.12 -22.09
C ASP A 273 11.95 11.70 -20.67
N LEU A 274 13.17 12.00 -20.20
CA LEU A 274 13.43 12.53 -18.86
C LEU A 274 12.85 13.95 -18.67
N PHE A 275 12.80 14.75 -19.74
CA PHE A 275 12.25 16.10 -19.68
C PHE A 275 10.74 16.07 -19.48
N HIS A 276 10.03 15.24 -20.26
CA HIS A 276 8.59 15.02 -20.11
C HIS A 276 8.24 14.50 -18.71
N PHE A 277 9.01 13.51 -18.21
CA PHE A 277 8.86 12.99 -16.84
C PHE A 277 9.01 14.09 -15.81
N SER A 278 10.13 14.83 -15.84
CA SER A 278 10.44 15.87 -14.85
C SER A 278 9.42 17.01 -14.85
N LYS A 279 8.93 17.40 -16.03
CA LYS A 279 7.89 18.41 -16.18
C LYS A 279 6.56 17.94 -15.54
N ALA A 280 6.10 16.74 -15.89
CA ALA A 280 4.87 16.18 -15.35
C ALA A 280 4.97 15.98 -13.83
N PHE A 281 6.09 15.49 -13.34
CA PHE A 281 6.35 15.28 -11.91
C PHE A 281 6.32 16.62 -11.15
N LYS A 282 7.03 17.65 -11.65
CA LYS A 282 7.00 18.98 -11.03
C LYS A 282 5.61 19.62 -11.06
N GLN A 283 4.86 19.43 -12.14
CA GLN A 283 3.47 19.91 -12.22
C GLN A 283 2.58 19.27 -11.17
N LYS A 284 2.76 17.98 -10.89
CA LYS A 284 1.94 17.24 -9.92
C LYS A 284 2.35 17.52 -8.47
N PHE A 285 3.65 17.50 -8.16
CA PHE A 285 4.14 17.54 -6.78
C PHE A 285 4.71 18.90 -6.35
N GLY A 286 4.84 19.87 -7.28
CA GLY A 286 5.36 21.21 -7.00
C GLY A 286 6.89 21.31 -6.99
N TYR A 287 7.64 20.19 -7.02
CA TYR A 287 9.09 20.13 -7.00
C TYR A 287 9.64 19.11 -8.00
N ALA A 288 10.93 19.25 -8.35
CA ALA A 288 11.57 18.36 -9.32
C ALA A 288 11.85 16.97 -8.72
N PRO A 289 11.89 15.89 -9.55
CA PRO A 289 12.20 14.53 -9.09
C PRO A 289 13.54 14.44 -8.34
N SER A 290 14.56 15.19 -8.78
CA SER A 290 15.88 15.25 -8.14
C SER A 290 15.86 15.79 -6.70
N ALA A 291 14.85 16.56 -6.33
CA ALA A 291 14.70 17.03 -4.95
C ALA A 291 14.36 15.90 -3.99
N VAL A 292 13.66 14.86 -4.46
CA VAL A 292 13.35 13.66 -3.66
C VAL A 292 14.63 12.95 -3.25
N LEU A 293 15.56 12.76 -4.19
CA LEU A 293 16.85 12.10 -3.93
C LEU A 293 17.73 12.88 -2.95
N LYS A 294 17.73 14.21 -3.03
CA LYS A 294 18.50 15.05 -2.09
C LYS A 294 17.99 14.94 -0.65
N HIS A 295 16.71 14.68 -0.46
CA HIS A 295 16.13 14.47 0.87
C HIS A 295 16.32 13.04 1.38
N ALA A 296 16.36 12.05 0.50
CA ALA A 296 16.64 10.67 0.84
C ALA A 296 18.12 10.46 1.28
N ASN A 297 19.07 11.19 0.65
CA ASN A 297 20.50 11.06 0.93
C ASN A 297 21.04 11.99 2.05
N ARG A 298 20.22 12.82 2.67
CA ARG A 298 20.62 13.59 3.86
C ARG A 298 20.53 12.70 5.09
N HIS A 299 21.63 12.00 5.40
CA HIS A 299 21.85 11.39 6.72
C HIS A 299 21.89 12.47 7.81
N PRO A 300 21.40 12.20 9.02
CA PRO A 300 21.41 13.16 10.15
C PRO A 300 22.80 13.43 10.77
N GLN A 301 23.90 13.23 10.06
CA GLN A 301 25.25 13.42 10.60
C GLN A 301 25.81 14.84 10.43
N ASP A 302 25.17 15.72 9.65
CA ASP A 302 25.68 17.08 9.41
C ASP A 302 25.09 18.17 10.33
N ALA A 303 24.32 17.81 11.34
CA ALA A 303 23.74 18.79 12.29
C ALA A 303 24.56 18.95 13.59
N GLY A 304 25.79 18.45 13.65
CA GLY A 304 26.59 18.39 14.89
C GLY A 304 27.93 19.14 14.87
N GLN A 305 28.18 20.04 13.91
CA GLN A 305 29.39 20.90 13.94
C GLN A 305 29.09 22.32 13.46
N GLN A 306 28.40 23.09 14.27
CA GLN A 306 28.53 24.54 14.34
C GLN A 306 27.88 25.02 15.67
N GLY A 307 28.71 25.33 16.63
CA GLY A 307 28.33 25.93 17.89
C GLY A 307 29.33 25.65 18.97
#